data_6d374ee1ea4049dd9f0dfdd60e74dfc0
#
_entry.id   6d374ee1ea4049dd9f0dfdd60e74dfc0
#
_cell.length_a   1.000
_cell.length_b   1.000
_cell.length_c   1.000
_cell.angle_alpha   90.00
_cell.angle_beta   90.00
_cell.angle_gamma   90.00
#
_symmetry.space_group_name_H-M   'P 1'
#
loop_
_entity.id
_entity.type
_entity.pdbx_description
1 polymer ?
#
loop_
_entity_poly.entity_id
_entity_poly.type
_entity_poly.pdbx_seq_one_letter_code
_entity_poly.pdbx_strand_id
1 'polypeptide(L)' 'MARKTMTLNLTDAEMAVLEDMCTKKDLSKTVLMRQALRLYQRVEERLEEGGKLFFENESTAEKSEIMML' A
#
# COMPACT_ATOMS: atom_id res chain seq x y z
N MET A 1 9.93 6.52 -22.95
CA MET A 1 9.81 5.30 -22.16
C MET A 1 8.63 4.47 -22.63
N ALA A 2 8.85 3.19 -22.83
CA ALA A 2 7.76 2.29 -23.17
C ALA A 2 6.89 2.06 -21.94
N ARG A 3 5.58 2.17 -22.10
CA ARG A 3 4.61 1.83 -21.06
C ARG A 3 4.13 0.41 -21.28
N LYS A 4 4.05 -0.34 -20.20
CA LYS A 4 3.50 -1.68 -20.23
C LYS A 4 2.21 -1.72 -19.45
N THR A 5 1.29 -2.55 -19.87
CA THR A 5 0.02 -2.73 -19.19
C THR A 5 -0.01 -4.06 -18.46
N MET A 6 -0.74 -4.08 -17.36
CA MET A 6 -0.96 -5.29 -16.59
C MET A 6 -2.43 -5.35 -16.22
N THR A 7 -3.01 -6.55 -16.29
CA THR A 7 -4.39 -6.77 -15.86
C THR A 7 -4.37 -7.39 -14.47
N LEU A 8 -5.18 -6.84 -13.58
CA LEU A 8 -5.29 -7.31 -12.21
C LEU A 8 -6.75 -7.70 -11.93
N ASN A 9 -6.93 -8.93 -11.49
CA ASN A 9 -8.25 -9.43 -11.08
C ASN A 9 -8.39 -9.29 -9.58
N LEU A 10 -9.39 -8.53 -9.15
CA LEU A 10 -9.68 -8.29 -7.75
C LEU A 10 -11.01 -8.92 -7.38
N THR A 11 -11.13 -9.38 -6.14
CA THR A 11 -12.41 -9.77 -5.57
C THR A 11 -13.30 -8.54 -5.40
N ASP A 12 -14.59 -8.76 -5.20
CA ASP A 12 -15.51 -7.65 -4.96
C ASP A 12 -15.11 -6.84 -3.72
N ALA A 13 -14.67 -7.52 -2.67
CA ALA A 13 -14.20 -6.88 -1.45
C ALA A 13 -12.95 -6.02 -1.71
N GLU A 14 -11.99 -6.56 -2.45
CA GLU A 14 -10.78 -5.83 -2.81
C GLU A 14 -11.07 -4.62 -3.69
N MET A 15 -11.97 -4.77 -4.65
CA MET A 15 -12.38 -3.67 -5.51
C MET A 15 -13.07 -2.56 -4.69
N ALA A 16 -13.89 -2.93 -3.74
CA ALA A 16 -14.55 -1.96 -2.85
C ALA A 16 -13.52 -1.16 -2.04
N VAL A 17 -12.50 -1.81 -1.53
CA VAL A 17 -11.40 -1.13 -0.81
C VAL A 17 -10.67 -0.17 -1.74
N LEU A 18 -10.34 -0.61 -2.93
CA LEU A 18 -9.65 0.21 -3.92
C LEU A 18 -10.45 1.47 -4.25
N GLU A 19 -11.75 1.31 -4.54
CA GLU A 19 -12.62 2.44 -4.87
C GLU A 19 -12.78 3.40 -3.70
N ASP A 20 -12.93 2.88 -2.48
CA ASP A 20 -13.01 3.70 -1.28
C ASP A 20 -11.76 4.54 -1.08
N MET A 21 -10.59 3.94 -1.23
CA MET A 21 -9.32 4.65 -1.10
C MET A 21 -9.14 5.71 -2.18
N CYS A 22 -9.55 5.41 -3.42
CA CYS A 22 -9.49 6.39 -4.51
C CYS A 22 -10.38 7.60 -4.20
N THR A 23 -11.58 7.36 -3.68
CA THR A 23 -12.50 8.43 -3.31
C THR A 23 -11.95 9.29 -2.18
N LYS A 24 -11.46 8.67 -1.12
CA LYS A 24 -10.93 9.39 0.05
C LYS A 24 -9.71 10.24 -0.29
N LYS A 25 -8.87 9.76 -1.18
CA LYS A 25 -7.62 10.44 -1.54
C LYS A 25 -7.74 11.29 -2.80
N ASP A 26 -8.88 11.23 -3.47
CA ASP A 26 -9.11 11.90 -4.75
C ASP A 26 -8.04 11.52 -5.78
N LEU A 27 -7.80 10.22 -5.91
CA LEU A 27 -6.79 9.67 -6.81
C LEU A 27 -7.45 8.72 -7.81
N SER A 28 -6.85 8.61 -8.99
CA SER A 28 -7.22 7.57 -9.93
C SER A 28 -6.72 6.22 -9.45
N LYS A 29 -7.34 5.14 -9.91
CA LYS A 29 -6.91 3.77 -9.59
C LYS A 29 -5.46 3.53 -9.99
N THR A 30 -5.05 4.02 -11.16
CA THR A 30 -3.67 3.89 -11.63
C THR A 30 -2.67 4.58 -10.70
N VAL A 31 -2.97 5.80 -10.28
CA VAL A 31 -2.09 6.54 -9.37
C VAL A 31 -2.01 5.86 -8.02
N LEU A 32 -3.16 5.41 -7.49
CA LEU A 32 -3.16 4.70 -6.21
C LEU A 32 -2.33 3.42 -6.27
N MET A 33 -2.47 2.65 -7.34
CA MET A 33 -1.69 1.42 -7.51
C MET A 33 -0.19 1.67 -7.60
N ARG A 34 0.20 2.74 -8.27
CA ARG A 34 1.61 3.14 -8.34
C ARG A 34 2.16 3.51 -6.96
N GLN A 35 1.38 4.25 -6.18
CA GLN A 35 1.77 4.60 -4.82
C GLN A 35 1.87 3.38 -3.92
N ALA A 36 0.92 2.45 -4.05
CA ALA A 36 0.94 1.20 -3.30
C ALA A 36 2.19 0.38 -3.62
N LEU A 37 2.54 0.29 -4.89
CA LEU A 37 3.73 -0.45 -5.32
C LEU A 37 5.01 0.18 -4.76
N ARG A 38 5.12 1.50 -4.80
CA ARG A 38 6.27 2.21 -4.24
C ARG A 38 6.38 1.99 -2.74
N LEU A 39 5.26 2.06 -2.04
CA LEU A 39 5.23 1.81 -0.61
C LEU A 39 5.68 0.39 -0.29
N TYR A 40 5.13 -0.59 -1.00
CA TYR A 40 5.49 -1.99 -0.80
C TYR A 40 6.97 -2.25 -1.06
N GLN A 41 7.50 -1.66 -2.13
CA GLN A 41 8.91 -1.78 -2.46
C GLN A 41 9.80 -1.26 -1.33
N ARG A 42 9.46 -0.09 -0.78
CA ARG A 42 10.20 0.50 0.35
C ARG A 42 10.14 -0.38 1.59
N VAL A 43 8.96 -0.92 1.87
CA VAL A 43 8.77 -1.81 3.01
C VAL A 43 9.62 -3.08 2.83
N GLU A 44 9.58 -3.70 1.66
CA GLU A 44 10.35 -4.90 1.36
C GLU A 44 11.86 -4.67 1.54
N GLU A 45 12.37 -3.56 1.02
CA GLU A 45 13.78 -3.22 1.15
C GLU A 45 14.21 -3.12 2.62
N ARG A 46 13.37 -2.50 3.45
CA ARG A 46 13.67 -2.35 4.88
C ARG A 46 13.58 -3.67 5.63
N LEU A 47 12.61 -4.52 5.28
CA LEU A 47 12.48 -5.84 5.90
C LEU A 47 13.66 -6.74 5.54
N GLU A 48 14.15 -6.69 4.29
CA GLU A 48 15.32 -7.45 3.86
C GLU A 48 16.59 -7.02 4.61
N GLU A 49 16.67 -5.76 5.01
CA GLU A 49 17.79 -5.24 5.81
C GLU A 49 17.69 -5.60 7.30
N GLY A 50 16.68 -6.34 7.69
CA GLY A 50 16.45 -6.73 9.08
C GLY A 50 15.61 -5.74 9.87
N GLY A 51 15.02 -4.77 9.20
CA GLY A 51 14.10 -3.81 9.82
C GLY A 51 12.77 -4.44 10.15
N LYS A 52 11.97 -3.70 10.90
CA LYS A 52 10.59 -4.08 11.22
C LYS A 52 9.66 -2.94 10.86
N LEU A 53 8.42 -3.29 10.54
CA LEU A 53 7.41 -2.31 10.19
C LEU A 53 6.51 -2.06 11.40
N PHE A 54 6.38 -0.81 11.79
CA PHE A 54 5.55 -0.39 12.91
C PHE A 54 4.58 0.70 12.49
N PHE A 55 3.38 0.68 13.08
CA PHE A 55 2.56 1.87 13.15
C PHE A 55 2.77 2.52 14.50
N GLU A 56 2.94 3.82 14.50
CA GLU A 56 3.03 4.61 15.71
C GLU A 56 1.92 5.65 15.70
N ASN A 57 1.14 5.69 16.77
CA ASN A 57 0.10 6.69 16.93
C ASN A 57 0.64 7.77 17.87
N GLU A 58 0.86 8.96 17.33
CA GLU A 58 1.43 10.08 18.09
C GLU A 58 0.54 10.52 19.26
N SER A 59 -0.78 10.43 19.07
CA SER A 59 -1.72 10.88 20.10
C SER A 59 -1.80 9.93 21.30
N THR A 60 -1.53 8.63 21.11
CA THR A 60 -1.55 7.62 22.17
C THR A 60 -0.19 7.06 22.49
N ALA A 61 0.82 7.39 21.70
CA ALA A 61 2.18 6.85 21.80
C ALA A 61 2.24 5.32 21.67
N GLU A 62 1.23 4.72 21.04
CA GLU A 62 1.21 3.28 20.77
C GLU A 62 2.00 2.93 19.53
N LYS A 63 2.71 1.81 19.60
CA LYS A 63 3.40 1.22 18.46
C LYS A 63 2.90 -0.19 18.24
N SER A 64 2.60 -0.51 16.99
CA SER A 64 2.18 -1.86 16.61
C SER A 64 3.03 -2.34 15.44
N GLU A 65 3.62 -3.52 15.59
CA GLU A 65 4.33 -4.16 14.48
C GLU A 65 3.32 -4.76 13.51
N ILE A 66 3.56 -4.50 12.22
CA ILE A 66 2.73 -5.04 11.15
C ILE A 66 3.44 -6.26 10.57
N MET A 67 2.73 -7.37 10.52
CA MET A 67 3.22 -8.56 9.86
C MET A 67 2.84 -8.52 8.38
N MET A 68 3.86 -8.60 7.53
CA MET A 68 3.68 -8.69 6.08
C MET A 68 3.78 -10.15 5.67
N LEU A 69 2.75 -10.64 5.02
CA LEU A 69 2.70 -12.01 4.52
C LEU A 69 3.18 -12.08 3.08
#